data_d5cd347c5397142bbd5cc5b3415e4cbf
#
_entry.id   d5cd347c5397142bbd5cc5b3415e4cbf
#
_cell.length_a   1.000
_cell.length_b   1.000
_cell.length_c   1.000
_cell.angle_alpha   90.00
_cell.angle_beta   90.00
_cell.angle_gamma   90.00
#
_symmetry.space_group_name_H-M   'P 1'
#
loop_
_entity.id
_entity.type
_entity.pdbx_description
1 polymer ?
#
loop_
_entity_poly.entity_id
_entity_poly.type
_entity_poly.pdbx_seq_one_letter_code
_entity_poly.pdbx_strand_id
1 'polypeptide(L)'
;MNPADRAPAATRHAVTSAATARRHVGALLREHGREGDTSPDAVIDLLLVVSELVTNAIRHGGGLAGFDATVTDAGVRLAVRDNSDVAPVHAYGTGEIPRTHRLNGYGWPLIIRLSRGLTIERCPEGGKTIRVFVPLI
;
A
#
# COMPACT_ATOMS: atom_id res chain seq x y z
N MET A 1 14.45 -23.52 -16.18
CA MET A 1 14.31 -22.87 -14.90
C MET A 1 12.89 -22.92 -14.40
N ASN A 2 12.76 -23.37 -13.22
CA ASN A 2 11.48 -23.48 -12.58
C ASN A 2 10.94 -22.10 -12.24
N PRO A 3 9.67 -21.85 -12.42
CA PRO A 3 9.07 -20.59 -11.97
C PRO A 3 9.35 -20.30 -10.51
N ALA A 4 9.52 -21.33 -9.72
CA ALA A 4 9.84 -21.16 -8.33
C ALA A 4 11.22 -20.57 -8.13
N ASP A 5 12.05 -20.70 -9.09
CA ASP A 5 13.39 -20.12 -8.97
C ASP A 5 13.38 -18.66 -9.20
N ARG A 6 12.28 -18.11 -9.61
CA ARG A 6 12.12 -16.70 -9.60
C ARG A 6 11.70 -16.24 -8.30
N ALA A 7 11.55 -17.10 -7.47
CA ALA A 7 11.38 -16.72 -6.16
C ALA A 7 12.31 -15.70 -5.73
N PRO A 8 13.24 -15.55 -6.39
CA PRO A 8 13.94 -14.35 -6.20
C PRO A 8 13.03 -13.19 -6.07
N ALA A 9 11.86 -13.30 -6.58
CA ALA A 9 10.93 -12.24 -6.37
C ALA A 9 10.76 -11.93 -4.90
N ALA A 10 10.62 -12.95 -4.11
CA ALA A 10 10.44 -12.77 -2.68
C ALA A 10 11.68 -12.22 -2.03
N THR A 11 12.84 -12.66 -2.47
CA THR A 11 14.07 -12.19 -1.89
C THR A 11 14.42 -10.79 -2.30
N ARG A 12 14.16 -10.47 -3.54
CA ARG A 12 14.45 -9.14 -4.03
C ARG A 12 13.60 -8.09 -3.38
N HIS A 13 12.42 -8.48 -2.98
CA HIS A 13 11.40 -7.52 -2.60
C HIS A 13 10.85 -7.77 -1.22
N ALA A 14 11.73 -8.20 -0.31
CA ALA A 14 11.34 -8.33 1.07
C ALA A 14 10.95 -6.95 1.60
N VAL A 15 9.65 -6.70 1.66
CA VAL A 15 9.12 -5.45 2.16
C VAL A 15 8.92 -5.60 3.66
N THR A 16 9.72 -4.86 4.41
CA THR A 16 9.69 -4.90 5.87
C THR A 16 9.44 -3.53 6.49
N SER A 17 9.40 -2.49 5.67
CA SER A 17 9.23 -1.12 6.14
C SER A 17 8.59 -0.29 5.03
N ALA A 18 8.17 0.92 5.39
CA ALA A 18 7.66 1.86 4.39
C ALA A 18 8.72 2.19 3.35
N ALA A 19 9.97 2.31 3.76
CA ALA A 19 11.07 2.61 2.82
C ALA A 19 11.28 1.50 1.80
N THR A 20 11.29 0.24 2.24
CA THR A 20 11.46 -0.89 1.32
C THR A 20 10.25 -1.04 0.41
N ALA A 21 9.05 -0.75 0.92
CA ALA A 21 7.84 -0.78 0.10
C ALA A 21 7.90 0.28 -1.01
N ARG A 22 8.32 1.50 -0.68
CA ARG A 22 8.46 2.56 -1.68
C ARG A 22 9.47 2.19 -2.75
N ARG A 23 10.61 1.61 -2.37
CA ARG A 23 11.61 1.18 -3.35
C ARG A 23 11.07 0.08 -4.27
N HIS A 24 10.33 -0.85 -3.69
CA HIS A 24 9.73 -1.92 -4.47
C HIS A 24 8.75 -1.37 -5.51
N VAL A 25 7.87 -0.47 -5.10
CA VAL A 25 6.91 0.15 -6.01
C VAL A 25 7.61 0.99 -7.08
N GLY A 26 8.62 1.74 -6.69
CA GLY A 26 9.42 2.52 -7.64
C GLY A 26 10.07 1.64 -8.70
N ALA A 27 10.61 0.49 -8.30
CA ALA A 27 11.20 -0.46 -9.24
C ALA A 27 10.16 -1.02 -10.20
N LEU A 28 8.96 -1.34 -9.71
CA LEU A 28 7.88 -1.83 -10.55
C LEU A 28 7.46 -0.79 -11.59
N LEU A 29 7.38 0.46 -11.21
CA LEU A 29 7.03 1.53 -12.15
C LEU A 29 8.06 1.64 -13.27
N ARG A 30 9.34 1.54 -12.92
CA ARG A 30 10.40 1.57 -13.93
C ARG A 30 10.33 0.36 -14.85
N GLU A 31 10.12 -0.82 -14.31
CA GLU A 31 10.01 -2.05 -15.08
C GLU A 31 8.87 -2.00 -16.08
N HIS A 32 7.80 -1.27 -15.75
CA HIS A 32 6.64 -1.14 -16.62
C HIS A 32 6.69 0.13 -17.49
N GLY A 33 7.83 0.81 -17.52
CA GLY A 33 8.01 1.98 -18.36
C GLY A 33 7.12 3.17 -17.99
N ARG A 34 6.71 3.26 -16.74
CA ARG A 34 5.77 4.30 -16.30
C ARG A 34 6.44 5.61 -15.90
N GLU A 35 7.75 5.64 -15.79
CA GLU A 35 8.47 6.83 -15.33
C GLU A 35 8.19 8.07 -16.19
N GLY A 36 8.10 7.91 -17.52
CA GLY A 36 7.89 9.01 -18.42
C GLY A 36 6.44 9.39 -18.63
N ASP A 37 5.51 8.49 -18.28
CA ASP A 37 4.09 8.66 -18.58
C ASP A 37 3.26 9.10 -17.38
N THR A 38 3.86 9.16 -16.22
CA THR A 38 3.15 9.45 -14.97
C THR A 38 3.60 10.79 -14.42
N SER A 39 2.66 11.61 -14.01
CA SER A 39 3.01 12.91 -13.42
C SER A 39 3.75 12.70 -12.09
N PRO A 40 4.69 13.58 -11.76
CA PRO A 40 5.37 13.51 -10.46
C PRO A 40 4.41 13.53 -9.29
N ASP A 41 3.33 14.29 -9.37
CA ASP A 41 2.35 14.38 -8.28
C ASP A 41 1.64 13.03 -8.06
N ALA A 42 1.30 12.34 -9.14
CA ALA A 42 0.65 11.03 -9.02
C ALA A 42 1.59 10.01 -8.37
N VAL A 43 2.88 10.08 -8.66
CA VAL A 43 3.86 9.20 -8.03
C VAL A 43 4.00 9.53 -6.55
N ILE A 44 4.03 10.82 -6.20
CA ILE A 44 4.09 11.24 -4.80
C ILE A 44 2.88 10.71 -4.03
N ASP A 45 1.69 10.85 -4.60
CA ASP A 45 0.47 10.37 -3.98
C ASP A 45 0.50 8.86 -3.77
N LEU A 46 0.96 8.12 -4.77
CA LEU A 46 1.10 6.67 -4.68
C LEU A 46 2.05 6.29 -3.54
N LEU A 47 3.21 6.94 -3.46
CA LEU A 47 4.19 6.62 -2.44
C LEU A 47 3.71 7.01 -1.04
N LEU A 48 2.88 8.04 -0.93
CA LEU A 48 2.25 8.39 0.34
C LEU A 48 1.29 7.27 0.78
N VAL A 49 0.45 6.79 -0.12
CA VAL A 49 -0.48 5.71 0.19
C VAL A 49 0.27 4.45 0.61
N VAL A 50 1.32 4.10 -0.13
CA VAL A 50 2.18 2.96 0.21
C VAL A 50 2.74 3.10 1.61
N SER A 51 3.31 4.27 1.91
CA SER A 51 3.92 4.52 3.22
C SER A 51 2.91 4.42 4.35
N GLU A 52 1.73 5.00 4.16
CA GLU A 52 0.71 5.00 5.20
C GLU A 52 0.13 3.61 5.45
N LEU A 53 -0.12 2.85 4.39
CA LEU A 53 -0.62 1.48 4.54
C LEU A 53 0.38 0.60 5.29
N VAL A 54 1.65 0.67 4.93
CA VAL A 54 2.67 -0.14 5.56
C VAL A 54 2.92 0.31 7.00
N THR A 55 2.98 1.60 7.24
CA THR A 55 3.16 2.14 8.58
C THR A 55 2.01 1.72 9.49
N ASN A 56 0.78 1.77 8.99
CA ASN A 56 -0.38 1.34 9.76
C ASN A 56 -0.33 -0.15 10.09
N ALA A 57 0.11 -0.98 9.16
CA ALA A 57 0.27 -2.40 9.41
C ALA A 57 1.28 -2.66 10.52
N ILE A 58 2.40 -1.94 10.50
CA ILE A 58 3.46 -2.11 11.49
C ILE A 58 3.05 -1.57 12.86
N ARG A 59 2.45 -0.39 12.90
CA ARG A 59 2.11 0.27 14.17
C ARG A 59 0.83 -0.22 14.81
N HIS A 60 -0.19 -0.49 14.00
CA HIS A 60 -1.53 -0.76 14.49
C HIS A 60 -2.07 -2.12 14.08
N GLY A 61 -1.43 -2.77 13.13
CA GLY A 61 -1.88 -4.06 12.60
C GLY A 61 -1.15 -5.27 13.14
N GLY A 62 -0.42 -5.12 14.25
CA GLY A 62 0.31 -6.25 14.83
C GLY A 62 1.50 -6.71 14.00
N GLY A 63 1.92 -5.93 13.02
CA GLY A 63 3.05 -6.24 12.16
C GLY A 63 2.64 -6.44 10.71
N LEU A 64 3.58 -6.22 9.82
CA LEU A 64 3.38 -6.41 8.39
C LEU A 64 3.57 -7.88 8.03
N ALA A 65 2.53 -8.50 7.50
CA ALA A 65 2.56 -9.92 7.10
C ALA A 65 2.78 -10.10 5.60
N GLY A 66 2.45 -9.11 4.79
CA GLY A 66 2.67 -9.21 3.35
C GLY A 66 2.41 -7.88 2.65
N PHE A 67 3.04 -7.71 1.50
CA PHE A 67 2.86 -6.54 0.67
C PHE A 67 2.91 -6.96 -0.79
N ASP A 68 1.93 -6.51 -1.56
CA ASP A 68 1.89 -6.80 -2.98
C ASP A 68 1.46 -5.55 -3.75
N ALA A 69 2.06 -5.34 -4.90
CA ALA A 69 1.74 -4.22 -5.77
C ALA A 69 1.70 -4.71 -7.22
N THR A 70 0.66 -4.31 -7.95
CA THR A 70 0.50 -4.68 -9.34
C THR A 70 0.27 -3.41 -10.16
N VAL A 71 1.15 -3.17 -11.13
CA VAL A 71 1.02 -2.01 -12.02
C VAL A 71 0.08 -2.37 -13.16
N THR A 72 -0.89 -1.50 -13.41
CA THR A 72 -1.83 -1.63 -14.52
C THR A 72 -1.75 -0.38 -15.40
N ASP A 73 -2.46 -0.38 -16.50
CA ASP A 73 -2.48 0.79 -17.39
C ASP A 73 -3.04 2.04 -16.71
N ALA A 74 -3.96 1.87 -15.78
CA ALA A 74 -4.63 2.98 -15.12
C ALA A 74 -3.99 3.40 -13.81
N GLY A 75 -3.18 2.54 -13.21
CA GLY A 75 -2.57 2.85 -11.92
C GLY A 75 -1.95 1.63 -11.26
N VAL A 76 -1.98 1.62 -9.93
CA VAL A 76 -1.36 0.54 -9.15
C VAL A 76 -2.35 -0.02 -8.15
N ARG A 77 -2.48 -1.34 -8.13
CA ARG A 77 -3.21 -2.04 -7.08
C ARG A 77 -2.24 -2.39 -5.97
N LEU A 78 -2.65 -2.08 -4.76
CA LEU A 78 -1.85 -2.40 -3.57
C LEU A 78 -2.63 -3.34 -2.67
N ALA A 79 -1.94 -4.31 -2.09
CA ALA A 79 -2.51 -5.20 -1.09
C ALA A 79 -1.53 -5.28 0.08
N VAL A 80 -1.99 -4.92 1.26
CA VAL A 80 -1.17 -4.94 2.47
C VAL A 80 -1.83 -5.86 3.49
N ARG A 81 -1.10 -6.87 3.91
CA ARG A 81 -1.58 -7.82 4.90
C ARG A 81 -0.90 -7.55 6.23
N ASP A 82 -1.69 -7.53 7.29
CA ASP A 82 -1.19 -7.39 8.65
C ASP A 82 -1.68 -8.55 9.52
N ASN A 83 -1.27 -8.54 10.79
CA ASN A 83 -1.56 -9.62 11.72
C ASN A 83 -2.74 -9.35 12.65
N SER A 84 -3.48 -8.26 12.45
CA SER A 84 -4.59 -7.90 13.31
C SER A 84 -5.94 -8.23 12.68
N ASP A 85 -6.83 -8.82 13.47
CA ASP A 85 -8.20 -9.09 13.02
C ASP A 85 -9.11 -7.87 13.16
N VAL A 86 -8.61 -6.80 13.76
CA VAL A 86 -9.42 -5.61 14.04
C VAL A 86 -9.35 -4.65 12.87
N ALA A 87 -10.51 -4.33 12.29
CA ALA A 87 -10.57 -3.35 11.21
C ALA A 87 -10.33 -1.95 11.79
N PRO A 88 -9.54 -1.11 11.09
CA PRO A 88 -9.31 0.25 11.55
C PRO A 88 -10.59 1.07 11.47
N VAL A 89 -10.94 1.74 12.56
CA VAL A 89 -12.16 2.55 12.61
C VAL A 89 -12.12 3.73 11.64
N HIS A 90 -10.94 4.21 11.32
CA HIS A 90 -10.77 5.37 10.44
C HIS A 90 -10.78 5.02 8.95
N ALA A 91 -10.82 3.74 8.61
CA ALA A 91 -10.77 3.30 7.22
C ALA A 91 -12.03 3.63 6.43
N TYR A 92 -13.11 3.96 7.10
CA TYR A 92 -14.39 4.24 6.45
C TYR A 92 -14.78 5.71 6.50
N GLY A 93 -13.82 6.57 6.72
CA GLY A 93 -14.08 8.01 6.78
C GLY A 93 -14.22 8.64 5.39
N THR A 94 -14.38 9.96 5.37
CA THR A 94 -14.58 10.74 4.16
C THR A 94 -13.29 11.20 3.50
N GLY A 95 -12.15 10.96 4.13
CA GLY A 95 -10.87 11.49 3.68
C GLY A 95 -10.60 12.89 4.19
N GLU A 96 -11.46 13.44 5.04
CA GLU A 96 -11.21 14.75 5.63
C GLU A 96 -10.13 14.65 6.69
N ILE A 97 -9.21 15.61 6.65
CA ILE A 97 -8.14 15.67 7.64
C ILE A 97 -8.70 16.23 8.93
N PRO A 98 -8.52 15.55 10.07
CA PRO A 98 -9.04 16.05 11.35
C PRO A 98 -8.44 17.39 11.72
N ARG A 99 -9.24 18.22 12.41
CA ARG A 99 -8.76 19.51 12.88
C ARG A 99 -7.75 19.39 13.99
N THR A 100 -7.84 18.33 14.75
CA THR A 100 -6.87 18.08 15.82
C THR A 100 -5.64 17.45 15.19
N HIS A 101 -4.53 18.16 15.28
CA HIS A 101 -3.29 17.72 14.66
C HIS A 101 -2.62 16.63 15.47
N ARG A 102 -2.79 15.43 15.07
CA ARG A 102 -1.95 14.33 15.51
C ARG A 102 -1.32 13.73 14.29
N LEU A 103 0.00 13.66 14.27
CA LEU A 103 0.74 13.11 13.15
C LEU A 103 0.23 11.73 12.74
N ASN A 104 -0.29 10.97 13.71
CA ASN A 104 -0.79 9.62 13.46
C ASN A 104 -2.24 9.58 13.00
N GLY A 105 -2.91 10.73 12.89
CA GLY A 105 -4.32 10.78 12.53
C GLY A 105 -4.58 10.98 11.05
N TYR A 106 -3.56 11.25 10.25
CA TYR A 106 -3.76 11.61 8.86
C TYR A 106 -3.65 10.45 7.88
N GLY A 107 -3.11 9.31 8.30
CA GLY A 107 -2.87 8.19 7.42
C GLY A 107 -4.11 7.71 6.70
N TRP A 108 -5.18 7.39 7.41
CA TRP A 108 -6.41 6.89 6.80
C TRP A 108 -7.12 7.94 5.95
N PRO A 109 -7.26 9.19 6.37
CA PRO A 109 -7.81 10.21 5.49
C PRO A 109 -7.04 10.37 4.18
N LEU A 110 -5.72 10.29 4.22
CA LEU A 110 -4.90 10.35 3.01
C LEU A 110 -5.12 9.14 2.11
N ILE A 111 -5.15 7.94 2.69
CA ILE A 111 -5.40 6.73 1.95
C ILE A 111 -6.76 6.80 1.24
N ILE A 112 -7.80 7.21 1.96
CA ILE A 112 -9.15 7.30 1.42
C ILE A 112 -9.21 8.33 0.29
N ARG A 113 -8.56 9.47 0.49
CA ARG A 113 -8.58 10.56 -0.49
C ARG A 113 -7.83 10.22 -1.77
N LEU A 114 -6.69 9.55 -1.64
CA LEU A 114 -5.77 9.31 -2.76
C LEU A 114 -5.98 7.96 -3.45
N SER A 115 -6.82 7.11 -2.91
CA SER A 115 -7.05 5.78 -3.48
C SER A 115 -8.52 5.55 -3.81
N ARG A 116 -8.78 4.40 -4.43
CA ARG A 116 -10.14 3.99 -4.77
C ARG A 116 -10.32 2.53 -4.44
N GLY A 117 -11.57 2.11 -4.27
CA GLY A 117 -11.89 0.71 -4.12
C GLY A 117 -11.31 0.07 -2.88
N LEU A 118 -11.23 0.84 -1.78
CA LEU A 118 -10.73 0.31 -0.53
C LEU A 118 -11.56 -0.88 -0.07
N THR A 119 -10.91 -2.01 0.17
CA THR A 119 -11.55 -3.18 0.77
C THR A 119 -10.68 -3.68 1.91
N ILE A 120 -11.33 -4.24 2.92
CA ILE A 120 -10.67 -4.87 4.06
C ILE A 120 -11.24 -6.27 4.18
N GLU A 121 -10.39 -7.27 4.08
CA GLU A 121 -10.80 -8.66 4.06
C GLU A 121 -10.04 -9.45 5.11
N ARG A 122 -10.77 -10.15 5.96
CA ARG A 122 -10.15 -10.99 6.97
C ARG A 122 -9.54 -12.23 6.30
N CYS A 123 -8.38 -12.61 6.76
CA CYS A 123 -7.72 -13.82 6.27
C CYS A 123 -8.11 -15.01 7.14
N PRO A 124 -8.34 -16.19 6.53
CA PRO A 124 -8.75 -17.37 7.30
C PRO A 124 -7.77 -17.76 8.39
N GLU A 125 -6.48 -17.52 8.20
CA GLU A 125 -5.45 -17.88 9.16
C GLU A 125 -5.20 -16.80 10.20
N GLY A 126 -5.99 -15.73 10.18
CA GLY A 126 -5.79 -14.59 11.06
C GLY A 126 -5.20 -13.42 10.31
N GLY A 127 -5.41 -12.22 10.84
CA GLY A 127 -5.00 -11.01 10.16
C GLY A 127 -5.99 -10.57 9.11
N LYS A 128 -5.62 -9.53 8.38
CA LYS A 128 -6.47 -8.99 7.32
C LYS A 128 -5.63 -8.47 6.16
N THR A 129 -6.25 -8.34 5.02
CA THR A 129 -5.65 -7.72 3.83
C THR A 129 -6.44 -6.49 3.48
N ILE A 130 -5.73 -5.38 3.33
CA ILE A 130 -6.30 -4.11 2.89
C ILE A 130 -5.88 -3.91 1.44
N ARG A 131 -6.86 -3.71 0.55
CA ARG A 131 -6.60 -3.49 -0.87
C ARG A 131 -7.10 -2.13 -1.29
N VAL A 132 -6.30 -1.45 -2.08
CA VAL A 132 -6.68 -0.16 -2.68
C VAL A 132 -6.14 -0.09 -4.10
N PHE A 133 -6.71 0.81 -4.87
CA PHE A 133 -6.21 1.16 -6.19
C PHE A 133 -5.82 2.63 -6.18
N VAL A 134 -4.61 2.95 -6.64
CA VAL A 134 -4.14 4.33 -6.77
C VAL A 134 -4.01 4.67 -8.25
N PRO A 135 -4.85 5.58 -8.75
CA PRO A 135 -4.77 5.96 -10.16
C PRO A 135 -3.49 6.75 -10.45
N LEU A 136 -2.93 6.55 -11.64
CA LEU A 136 -1.75 7.27 -12.11
C LEU A 136 -2.04 8.14 -13.33
N ILE A 137 -3.29 8.20 -13.71
CA ILE A 137 -3.70 9.00 -14.84
C ILE A 137 -4.49 10.20 -14.37
#